data_5584dc19e92bb3bff63ec4a3cf9551e2
#
_entry.id   5584dc19e92bb3bff63ec4a3cf9551e2
#
_cell.length_a   1.000
_cell.length_b   1.000
_cell.length_c   1.000
_cell.angle_alpha   90.00
_cell.angle_beta   90.00
_cell.angle_gamma   90.00
#
_symmetry.space_group_name_H-M   'P 1'
#
loop_
_entity.id
_entity.type
_entity.pdbx_description
1 polymer ?
#
loop_
_entity_poly.entity_id
_entity_poly.type
_entity_poly.pdbx_seq_one_letter_code
_entity_poly.pdbx_strand_id
1 'polypeptide(L)'
;GPTATAEEFDMIRKELGLDQPLWKQFLIYAGNVVQGDLGESWLSNRPVLEDISSRSLISLELLFWGIGLGTLIGVPLGLRAAFNPNGRFDQTTRIMSLLGFSIPTYWLGLVMLFVFFYLLRWAPPGMGRISLMVSPPDFITGSYLIDSLLTANWRAAHSAFAHLILPVVCLAIVSAAPII
;
A
#
# COMPACT_ATOMS: atom_id res chain seq x y z
N GLY A 1 -12.80 -26.69 -13.60
CA GLY A 1 -11.64 -27.42 -14.15
C GLY A 1 -11.97 -27.93 -15.57
N PRO A 2 -11.03 -28.45 -16.35
CA PRO A 2 -11.24 -28.86 -17.74
C PRO A 2 -12.12 -30.10 -17.95
N THR A 3 -12.82 -30.56 -16.93
CA THR A 3 -13.65 -31.78 -16.91
C THR A 3 -15.09 -31.52 -16.47
N ALA A 4 -15.52 -30.27 -16.37
CA ALA A 4 -16.92 -30.00 -16.04
C ALA A 4 -17.84 -30.42 -17.21
N THR A 5 -18.92 -31.13 -16.87
CA THR A 5 -19.93 -31.56 -17.86
C THR A 5 -20.79 -30.36 -18.29
N ALA A 6 -21.44 -30.45 -19.46
CA ALA A 6 -22.33 -29.39 -19.94
C ALA A 6 -23.46 -29.10 -18.95
N GLU A 7 -23.94 -30.11 -18.23
CA GLU A 7 -24.98 -29.98 -17.21
C GLU A 7 -24.47 -29.21 -15.98
N GLU A 8 -23.23 -29.41 -15.54
CA GLU A 8 -22.59 -28.65 -14.44
C GLU A 8 -22.38 -27.19 -14.83
N PHE A 9 -22.00 -26.93 -16.08
CA PHE A 9 -21.89 -25.57 -16.61
C PHE A 9 -23.24 -24.85 -16.60
N ASP A 10 -24.31 -25.49 -17.02
CA ASP A 10 -25.63 -24.90 -17.03
C ASP A 10 -26.19 -24.69 -15.61
N MET A 11 -25.87 -25.54 -14.66
CA MET A 11 -26.23 -25.34 -13.25
C MET A 11 -25.51 -24.13 -12.67
N ILE A 12 -24.20 -24.04 -12.84
CA ILE A 12 -23.38 -22.89 -12.36
C ILE A 12 -23.86 -21.59 -13.03
N ARG A 13 -24.17 -21.62 -14.31
CA ARG A 13 -24.67 -20.46 -15.03
C ARG A 13 -26.02 -19.96 -14.49
N LYS A 14 -26.92 -20.85 -14.12
CA LYS A 14 -28.20 -20.48 -13.47
C LYS A 14 -28.00 -20.00 -12.06
N GLU A 15 -27.14 -20.66 -11.27
CA GLU A 15 -26.83 -20.30 -9.89
C GLU A 15 -26.23 -18.89 -9.79
N LEU A 16 -25.34 -18.56 -10.73
CA LEU A 16 -24.75 -17.22 -10.85
C LEU A 16 -25.66 -16.19 -11.56
N GLY A 17 -26.87 -16.60 -11.99
CA GLY A 17 -27.81 -15.71 -12.66
C GLY A 17 -27.34 -15.23 -14.05
N LEU A 18 -26.36 -15.92 -14.65
CA LEU A 18 -25.79 -15.53 -15.95
C LEU A 18 -26.73 -15.84 -17.15
N ASP A 19 -27.84 -16.51 -16.89
CA ASP A 19 -28.96 -16.74 -17.83
C ASP A 19 -29.92 -15.55 -17.91
N GLN A 20 -29.81 -14.59 -16.98
CA GLN A 20 -30.68 -13.42 -16.89
C GLN A 20 -30.19 -12.28 -17.82
N PRO A 21 -31.08 -11.35 -18.22
CA PRO A 21 -30.68 -10.14 -18.96
C PRO A 21 -29.62 -9.33 -18.18
N LEU A 22 -28.69 -8.69 -18.89
CA LEU A 22 -27.56 -7.96 -18.32
C LEU A 22 -27.94 -6.95 -17.23
N TRP A 23 -29.06 -6.23 -17.42
CA TRP A 23 -29.54 -5.27 -16.43
C TRP A 23 -29.93 -5.95 -15.10
N LYS A 24 -30.50 -7.18 -15.16
CA LYS A 24 -30.86 -7.94 -13.97
C LYS A 24 -29.63 -8.52 -13.29
N GLN A 25 -28.66 -9.02 -14.05
CA GLN A 25 -27.36 -9.43 -13.51
C GLN A 25 -26.68 -8.28 -12.77
N PHE A 26 -26.72 -7.07 -13.33
CA PHE A 26 -26.20 -5.87 -12.69
C PHE A 26 -26.93 -5.55 -11.37
N LEU A 27 -28.23 -5.62 -11.33
CA LEU A 27 -29.00 -5.37 -10.10
C LEU A 27 -28.74 -6.40 -9.01
N ILE A 28 -28.61 -7.68 -9.37
CA ILE A 28 -28.23 -8.76 -8.43
C ILE A 28 -26.83 -8.46 -7.88
N TYR A 29 -25.85 -8.21 -8.74
CA TYR A 29 -24.49 -7.88 -8.35
C TYR A 29 -24.44 -6.63 -7.45
N ALA A 30 -25.10 -5.55 -7.84
CA ALA A 30 -25.16 -4.32 -7.04
C ALA A 30 -25.84 -4.56 -5.67
N GLY A 31 -26.86 -5.39 -5.62
CA GLY A 31 -27.51 -5.80 -4.37
C GLY A 31 -26.57 -6.57 -3.44
N ASN A 32 -25.80 -7.51 -3.97
CA ASN A 32 -24.79 -8.27 -3.23
C ASN A 32 -23.69 -7.35 -2.70
N VAL A 33 -23.18 -6.44 -3.53
CA VAL A 33 -22.16 -5.44 -3.15
C VAL A 33 -22.64 -4.57 -1.99
N VAL A 34 -23.88 -4.08 -2.03
CA VAL A 34 -24.47 -3.27 -0.94
C VAL A 34 -24.58 -4.07 0.36
N GLN A 35 -24.77 -5.38 0.28
CA GLN A 35 -24.82 -6.29 1.43
C GLN A 35 -23.42 -6.73 1.90
N GLY A 36 -22.35 -6.26 1.22
CA GLY A 36 -20.96 -6.61 1.55
C GLY A 36 -20.46 -7.90 0.89
N ASP A 37 -21.26 -8.53 0.03
CA ASP A 37 -20.84 -9.69 -0.75
C ASP A 37 -20.24 -9.22 -2.07
N LEU A 38 -18.90 -9.24 -2.14
CA LEU A 38 -18.11 -8.89 -3.34
C LEU A 38 -17.76 -10.14 -4.18
N GLY A 39 -18.29 -11.30 -3.80
CA GLY A 39 -17.98 -12.58 -4.42
C GLY A 39 -16.60 -13.14 -4.00
N GLU A 40 -16.17 -14.17 -4.71
CA GLU A 40 -14.91 -14.85 -4.47
C GLU A 40 -13.82 -14.40 -5.46
N SER A 41 -12.60 -14.30 -4.97
CA SER A 41 -11.42 -14.00 -5.78
C SER A 41 -10.96 -15.23 -6.56
N TRP A 42 -10.90 -15.14 -7.86
CA TRP A 42 -10.39 -16.20 -8.75
C TRP A 42 -8.91 -16.51 -8.53
N LEU A 43 -8.18 -15.60 -7.90
CA LEU A 43 -6.74 -15.73 -7.68
C LEU A 43 -6.41 -16.40 -6.35
N SER A 44 -7.15 -16.07 -5.30
CA SER A 44 -6.91 -16.54 -3.92
C SER A 44 -7.90 -17.61 -3.45
N ASN A 45 -9.01 -17.83 -4.19
CA ASN A 45 -10.15 -18.67 -3.79
C ASN A 45 -10.69 -18.33 -2.39
N ARG A 46 -10.73 -17.01 -2.09
CA ARG A 46 -11.24 -16.45 -0.84
C ARG A 46 -12.25 -15.35 -1.14
N PRO A 47 -13.11 -15.00 -0.16
CA PRO A 47 -13.98 -13.84 -0.30
C PRO A 47 -13.15 -12.58 -0.62
N VAL A 48 -13.57 -11.83 -1.65
CA VAL A 48 -12.89 -10.59 -2.07
C VAL A 48 -12.80 -9.58 -0.92
N LEU A 49 -13.83 -9.52 -0.07
CA LEU A 49 -13.85 -8.63 1.09
C LEU A 49 -12.70 -8.94 2.08
N GLU A 50 -12.38 -10.21 2.29
CA GLU A 50 -11.26 -10.64 3.14
C GLU A 50 -9.92 -10.22 2.54
N ASP A 51 -9.73 -10.43 1.24
CA ASP A 51 -8.53 -9.99 0.53
C ASP A 51 -8.36 -8.46 0.56
N ILE A 52 -9.45 -7.71 0.36
CA ILE A 52 -9.42 -6.25 0.45
C ILE A 52 -9.08 -5.80 1.87
N SER A 53 -9.77 -6.31 2.88
CA SER A 53 -9.57 -5.88 4.27
C SER A 53 -8.13 -6.11 4.74
N SER A 54 -7.57 -7.28 4.45
CA SER A 54 -6.20 -7.62 4.84
C SER A 54 -5.15 -6.76 4.13
N ARG A 55 -5.35 -6.46 2.83
CA ARG A 55 -4.42 -5.64 2.04
C ARG A 55 -4.57 -4.15 2.32
N SER A 56 -5.80 -3.69 2.59
CA SER A 56 -6.08 -2.29 2.91
C SER A 56 -5.36 -1.82 4.16
N LEU A 57 -5.27 -2.65 5.20
CA LEU A 57 -4.54 -2.32 6.42
C LEU A 57 -3.06 -2.03 6.14
N ILE A 58 -2.43 -2.83 5.26
CA ILE A 58 -1.04 -2.63 4.86
C ILE A 58 -0.87 -1.31 4.11
N SER A 59 -1.78 -1.02 3.18
CA SER A 59 -1.75 0.22 2.40
C SER A 59 -1.98 1.45 3.29
N LEU A 60 -2.91 1.36 4.25
CA LEU A 60 -3.18 2.43 5.21
C LEU A 60 -1.99 2.68 6.13
N GLU A 61 -1.30 1.63 6.59
CA GLU A 61 -0.06 1.76 7.36
C GLU A 61 1.00 2.55 6.59
N LEU A 62 1.25 2.18 5.32
CA LEU A 62 2.22 2.88 4.47
C LEU A 62 1.81 4.32 4.20
N LEU A 63 0.55 4.57 3.91
CA LEU A 63 0.02 5.93 3.68
C LEU A 63 0.16 6.79 4.94
N PHE A 64 -0.20 6.26 6.10
CA PHE A 64 -0.10 6.96 7.37
C PHE A 64 1.34 7.42 7.65
N TRP A 65 2.30 6.51 7.58
CA TRP A 65 3.71 6.83 7.81
C TRP A 65 4.30 7.69 6.70
N GLY A 66 3.99 7.40 5.43
CA GLY A 66 4.52 8.14 4.28
C GLY A 66 4.02 9.58 4.23
N ILE A 67 2.71 9.79 4.31
CA ILE A 67 2.11 11.14 4.32
C ILE A 67 2.48 11.87 5.60
N GLY A 68 2.46 11.19 6.75
CA GLY A 68 2.86 11.78 8.04
C GLY A 68 4.28 12.32 8.00
N LEU A 69 5.24 11.51 7.52
CA LEU A 69 6.64 11.94 7.37
C LEU A 69 6.79 13.03 6.32
N GLY A 70 6.09 12.92 5.18
CA GLY A 70 6.08 13.93 4.13
C GLY A 70 5.56 15.28 4.62
N THR A 71 4.48 15.29 5.40
CA THR A 71 3.91 16.49 6.02
C THR A 71 4.86 17.07 7.07
N LEU A 72 5.44 16.21 7.91
CA LEU A 72 6.39 16.63 8.95
C LEU A 72 7.63 17.33 8.37
N ILE A 73 8.05 16.94 7.18
CA ILE A 73 9.18 17.56 6.46
C ILE A 73 8.71 18.72 5.59
N GLY A 74 7.64 18.53 4.81
CA GLY A 74 7.17 19.47 3.81
C GLY A 74 6.66 20.78 4.43
N VAL A 75 5.86 20.69 5.49
CA VAL A 75 5.31 21.91 6.15
C VAL A 75 6.39 22.84 6.69
N PRO A 76 7.38 22.38 7.47
CA PRO A 76 8.46 23.26 7.94
C PRO A 76 9.31 23.84 6.80
N LEU A 77 9.58 23.04 5.75
CA LEU A 77 10.34 23.53 4.60
C LEU A 77 9.57 24.59 3.81
N GLY A 78 8.27 24.37 3.55
CA GLY A 78 7.41 25.33 2.87
C GLY A 78 7.23 26.61 3.67
N LEU A 79 6.99 26.51 4.97
CA LEU A 79 6.91 27.68 5.85
C LEU A 79 8.21 28.49 5.83
N ARG A 80 9.36 27.83 5.94
CA ARG A 80 10.65 28.52 5.89
C ARG A 80 10.91 29.19 4.53
N ALA A 81 10.50 28.57 3.43
CA ALA A 81 10.58 29.17 2.10
C ALA A 81 9.72 30.45 2.01
N ALA A 82 8.51 30.41 2.57
CA ALA A 82 7.57 31.54 2.58
C ALA A 82 8.06 32.76 3.34
N PHE A 83 8.94 32.63 4.34
CA PHE A 83 9.50 33.77 5.08
C PHE A 83 10.48 34.63 4.27
N ASN A 84 11.07 34.09 3.19
CA ASN A 84 11.99 34.86 2.35
C ASN A 84 11.72 34.49 0.86
N PRO A 85 10.64 35.02 0.26
CA PRO A 85 10.26 34.74 -1.12
C PRO A 85 11.36 35.18 -2.08
N ASN A 86 11.57 34.35 -3.10
CA ASN A 86 12.64 34.51 -4.10
C ASN A 86 14.09 34.42 -3.55
N GLY A 87 14.23 34.10 -2.27
CA GLY A 87 15.51 33.80 -1.67
C GLY A 87 16.10 32.47 -2.21
N ARG A 88 17.40 32.24 -1.97
CA ARG A 88 18.07 31.00 -2.40
C ARG A 88 17.39 29.74 -1.85
N PHE A 89 16.91 29.80 -0.62
CA PHE A 89 16.21 28.68 0.02
C PHE A 89 14.89 28.39 -0.69
N ASP A 90 14.06 29.42 -0.92
CA ASP A 90 12.78 29.29 -1.65
C ASP A 90 13.01 28.70 -3.07
N GLN A 91 13.98 29.23 -3.82
CA GLN A 91 14.31 28.73 -5.15
C GLN A 91 14.75 27.26 -5.14
N THR A 92 15.62 26.88 -4.19
CA THR A 92 16.08 25.47 -4.07
C THR A 92 14.93 24.54 -3.71
N THR A 93 14.11 24.95 -2.75
CA THR A 93 12.95 24.17 -2.27
C THR A 93 11.95 23.98 -3.42
N ARG A 94 11.69 25.01 -4.21
CA ARG A 94 10.82 24.95 -5.39
C ARG A 94 11.36 23.99 -6.46
N ILE A 95 12.67 24.01 -6.73
CA ILE A 95 13.30 23.07 -7.69
C ILE A 95 13.17 21.62 -7.16
N MET A 96 13.45 21.40 -5.88
CA MET A 96 13.33 20.08 -5.25
C MET A 96 11.89 19.56 -5.28
N SER A 97 10.90 20.44 -5.02
CA SER A 97 9.48 20.11 -5.12
C SER A 97 9.09 19.72 -6.55
N LEU A 98 9.51 20.50 -7.55
CA LEU A 98 9.25 20.16 -8.96
C LEU A 98 9.88 18.82 -9.37
N LEU A 99 11.10 18.54 -8.95
CA LEU A 99 11.76 17.26 -9.18
C LEU A 99 11.00 16.11 -8.49
N GLY A 100 10.66 16.28 -7.22
CA GLY A 100 9.92 15.26 -6.46
C GLY A 100 8.54 14.95 -7.06
N PHE A 101 7.86 15.96 -7.59
CA PHE A 101 6.57 15.79 -8.25
C PHE A 101 6.68 15.15 -9.66
N SER A 102 7.78 15.43 -10.36
CA SER A 102 7.98 14.92 -11.73
C SER A 102 8.43 13.46 -11.79
N ILE A 103 8.98 12.93 -10.70
CA ILE A 103 9.49 11.56 -10.67
C ILE A 103 8.35 10.56 -10.41
N PRO A 104 8.12 9.59 -11.31
CA PRO A 104 7.14 8.54 -11.04
C PRO A 104 7.49 7.75 -9.77
N THR A 105 6.52 7.59 -8.87
CA THR A 105 6.73 6.93 -7.56
C THR A 105 7.33 5.53 -7.69
N TYR A 106 6.86 4.74 -8.67
CA TYR A 106 7.39 3.39 -8.90
C TYR A 106 8.88 3.41 -9.32
N TRP A 107 9.27 4.39 -10.15
CA TRP A 107 10.66 4.55 -10.57
C TRP A 107 11.56 4.93 -9.39
N LEU A 108 11.11 5.89 -8.57
CA LEU A 108 11.82 6.27 -7.34
C LEU A 108 12.00 5.06 -6.42
N GLY A 109 10.95 4.26 -6.22
CA GLY A 109 11.01 3.03 -5.43
C GLY A 109 12.04 2.03 -5.94
N LEU A 110 12.10 1.81 -7.27
CA LEU A 110 13.09 0.93 -7.89
C LEU A 110 14.51 1.45 -7.73
N VAL A 111 14.74 2.75 -7.92
CA VAL A 111 16.07 3.38 -7.72
C VAL A 111 16.49 3.27 -6.25
N MET A 112 15.58 3.52 -5.31
CA MET A 112 15.88 3.39 -3.88
C MET A 112 16.23 1.93 -3.50
N LEU A 113 15.49 0.95 -4.01
CA LEU A 113 15.83 -0.46 -3.83
C LEU A 113 17.20 -0.79 -4.43
N PHE A 114 17.47 -0.34 -5.65
CA PHE A 114 18.76 -0.58 -6.28
C PHE A 114 19.93 0.01 -5.47
N VAL A 115 19.79 1.24 -5.01
CA VAL A 115 20.84 1.91 -4.25
C VAL A 115 20.98 1.32 -2.84
N PHE A 116 19.87 1.28 -2.07
CA PHE A 116 19.97 0.96 -0.63
C PHE A 116 19.99 -0.54 -0.34
N PHE A 117 19.32 -1.35 -1.14
CA PHE A 117 19.37 -2.80 -0.95
C PHE A 117 20.50 -3.45 -1.71
N TYR A 118 20.65 -3.17 -3.04
CA TYR A 118 21.60 -3.89 -3.88
C TYR A 118 23.03 -3.36 -3.73
N LEU A 119 23.25 -2.02 -3.87
CA LEU A 119 24.59 -1.45 -3.82
C LEU A 119 25.11 -1.30 -2.39
N LEU A 120 24.35 -0.63 -1.52
CA LEU A 120 24.79 -0.28 -0.17
C LEU A 120 24.51 -1.40 0.86
N ARG A 121 23.56 -2.29 0.60
CA ARG A 121 23.12 -3.34 1.52
C ARG A 121 22.67 -2.82 2.88
N TRP A 122 22.09 -1.62 2.91
CA TRP A 122 21.58 -0.98 4.12
C TRP A 122 20.11 -1.31 4.41
N ALA A 123 19.35 -1.66 3.36
CA ALA A 123 17.95 -1.99 3.47
C ALA A 123 17.71 -3.49 3.23
N PRO A 124 16.64 -4.07 3.80
CA PRO A 124 16.23 -5.43 3.48
C PRO A 124 15.70 -5.52 2.04
N PRO A 125 15.56 -6.75 1.49
CA PRO A 125 14.94 -6.95 0.19
C PRO A 125 13.50 -6.38 0.18
N GLY A 126 13.08 -5.84 -0.97
CA GLY A 126 11.75 -5.24 -1.13
C GLY A 126 10.58 -6.25 -1.15
N MET A 127 10.71 -7.36 -0.47
CA MET A 127 9.71 -8.43 -0.38
C MET A 127 9.30 -8.67 1.07
N GLY A 128 7.97 -8.77 1.30
CA GLY A 128 7.42 -9.00 2.62
C GLY A 128 7.40 -7.75 3.52
N ARG A 129 6.84 -7.93 4.71
CA ARG A 129 6.72 -6.88 5.75
C ARG A 129 7.73 -7.06 6.88
N ILE A 130 8.29 -8.26 6.98
CA ILE A 130 9.34 -8.68 7.94
C ILE A 130 10.23 -9.71 7.28
N SER A 131 11.40 -9.95 7.86
CA SER A 131 12.31 -11.02 7.43
C SER A 131 11.65 -12.41 7.57
N LEU A 132 11.91 -13.30 6.61
CA LEU A 132 11.43 -14.69 6.63
C LEU A 132 11.91 -15.49 7.85
N MET A 133 12.97 -15.03 8.52
CA MET A 133 13.53 -15.68 9.72
C MET A 133 12.92 -15.16 11.03
N VAL A 134 11.95 -14.25 10.95
CA VAL A 134 11.30 -13.64 12.10
C VAL A 134 9.81 -13.99 12.07
N SER A 135 9.30 -14.55 13.17
CA SER A 135 7.88 -14.84 13.30
C SER A 135 7.06 -13.55 13.31
N PRO A 136 5.94 -13.49 12.60
CA PRO A 136 5.02 -12.36 12.70
C PRO A 136 4.57 -12.11 14.13
N PRO A 137 4.27 -10.86 14.52
CA PRO A 137 3.64 -10.57 15.80
C PRO A 137 2.19 -11.08 15.82
N ASP A 138 1.63 -11.22 17.03
CA ASP A 138 0.21 -11.50 17.18
C ASP A 138 -0.63 -10.38 16.55
N PHE A 139 -1.69 -10.75 15.85
CA PHE A 139 -2.55 -9.81 15.14
C PHE A 139 -3.43 -9.02 16.12
N ILE A 140 -3.21 -7.72 16.24
CA ILE A 140 -4.00 -6.79 17.07
C ILE A 140 -4.60 -5.69 16.17
N THR A 141 -3.74 -4.92 15.51
CA THR A 141 -4.16 -3.80 14.64
C THR A 141 -3.98 -4.12 13.15
N GLY A 142 -3.20 -5.16 12.83
CA GLY A 142 -2.80 -5.52 11.48
C GLY A 142 -1.54 -4.78 10.97
N SER A 143 -1.03 -3.80 11.73
CA SER A 143 0.28 -3.19 11.52
C SER A 143 1.35 -4.02 12.23
N TYR A 144 2.27 -4.61 11.48
CA TYR A 144 3.34 -5.40 12.07
C TYR A 144 4.23 -4.59 12.99
N LEU A 145 4.45 -3.31 12.69
CA LEU A 145 5.23 -2.43 13.56
C LEU A 145 4.51 -2.17 14.88
N ILE A 146 3.24 -1.76 14.83
CA ILE A 146 2.44 -1.45 16.03
C ILE A 146 2.22 -2.71 16.86
N ASP A 147 1.81 -3.79 16.23
CA ASP A 147 1.53 -5.07 16.90
C ASP A 147 2.79 -5.64 17.58
N SER A 148 3.95 -5.51 16.94
CA SER A 148 5.22 -5.91 17.53
C SER A 148 5.60 -5.07 18.76
N LEU A 149 5.32 -3.77 18.75
CA LEU A 149 5.56 -2.90 19.90
C LEU A 149 4.60 -3.21 21.05
N LEU A 150 3.32 -3.45 20.74
CA LEU A 150 2.31 -3.80 21.74
C LEU A 150 2.57 -5.15 22.42
N THR A 151 3.12 -6.11 21.67
CA THR A 151 3.46 -7.45 22.17
C THR A 151 4.90 -7.54 22.72
N ALA A 152 5.62 -6.40 22.77
CA ALA A 152 7.03 -6.34 23.17
C ALA A 152 7.95 -7.30 22.39
N ASN A 153 7.58 -7.63 21.15
CA ASN A 153 8.39 -8.45 20.26
C ASN A 153 9.41 -7.57 19.51
N TRP A 154 10.51 -7.25 20.18
CA TRP A 154 11.53 -6.34 19.65
C TRP A 154 12.21 -6.83 18.37
N ARG A 155 12.30 -8.15 18.17
CA ARG A 155 12.83 -8.72 16.91
C ARG A 155 11.92 -8.42 15.73
N ALA A 156 10.62 -8.64 15.91
CA ALA A 156 9.64 -8.34 14.86
C ALA A 156 9.53 -6.84 14.64
N ALA A 157 9.55 -6.02 15.71
CA ALA A 157 9.50 -4.55 15.61
C ALA A 157 10.68 -4.00 14.79
N HIS A 158 11.92 -4.43 15.10
CA HIS A 158 13.10 -4.02 14.33
C HIS A 158 13.01 -4.44 12.86
N SER A 159 12.59 -5.68 12.61
CA SER A 159 12.46 -6.19 11.26
C SER A 159 11.36 -5.44 10.48
N ALA A 160 10.18 -5.23 11.07
CA ALA A 160 9.07 -4.49 10.46
C ALA A 160 9.48 -3.03 10.16
N PHE A 161 10.14 -2.36 11.10
CA PHE A 161 10.66 -1.01 10.90
C PHE A 161 11.64 -0.94 9.73
N ALA A 162 12.61 -1.85 9.66
CA ALA A 162 13.59 -1.89 8.58
C ALA A 162 12.94 -2.06 7.19
N HIS A 163 11.87 -2.88 7.09
CA HIS A 163 11.14 -3.07 5.83
C HIS A 163 10.23 -1.89 5.48
N LEU A 164 9.80 -1.10 6.46
CA LEU A 164 8.97 0.09 6.26
C LEU A 164 9.77 1.32 5.84
N ILE A 165 11.04 1.47 6.23
CA ILE A 165 11.82 2.69 5.99
C ILE A 165 11.81 3.09 4.51
N LEU A 166 12.20 2.18 3.62
CA LEU A 166 12.37 2.50 2.21
C LEU A 166 11.06 2.95 1.53
N PRO A 167 9.95 2.18 1.64
CA PRO A 167 8.68 2.59 1.05
C PRO A 167 8.11 3.84 1.71
N VAL A 168 8.27 4.03 3.01
CA VAL A 168 7.83 5.24 3.72
C VAL A 168 8.59 6.47 3.26
N VAL A 169 9.92 6.40 3.13
CA VAL A 169 10.74 7.51 2.62
C VAL A 169 10.38 7.84 1.17
N CYS A 170 10.17 6.81 0.34
CA CYS A 170 9.72 7.00 -1.04
C CYS A 170 8.38 7.78 -1.10
N LEU A 171 7.39 7.35 -0.33
CA LEU A 171 6.09 8.04 -0.25
C LEU A 171 6.22 9.43 0.38
N ALA A 172 7.08 9.61 1.38
CA ALA A 172 7.31 10.90 2.01
C ALA A 172 7.89 11.94 1.04
N ILE A 173 8.84 11.55 0.18
CA ILE A 173 9.38 12.44 -0.85
C ILE A 173 8.29 12.90 -1.79
N VAL A 174 7.47 11.97 -2.28
CA VAL A 174 6.40 12.28 -3.23
C VAL A 174 5.29 13.10 -2.59
N SER A 175 4.91 12.81 -1.33
CA SER A 175 3.86 13.54 -0.62
C SER A 175 4.32 14.90 -0.09
N ALA A 176 5.61 15.11 0.22
CA ALA A 176 6.13 16.40 0.62
C ALA A 176 6.18 17.39 -0.55
N ALA A 177 6.43 16.92 -1.78
CA ALA A 177 6.62 17.78 -2.94
C ALA A 177 5.49 18.81 -3.19
N PRO A 178 4.19 18.45 -3.12
CA PRO A 178 3.08 19.39 -3.29
C PRO A 178 2.83 20.30 -2.08
N ILE A 179 3.42 19.99 -0.90
CA ILE A 179 3.26 20.76 0.35
C ILE A 179 4.27 21.89 0.42
N ILE A 180 5.42 21.74 -0.23
CA ILE A 180 6.52 22.69 -0.27
C ILE A 180 6.25 23.79 -1.32
#